data_0d796f0620d0bb9fa1afcd51af9626ed
#
_entry.id   0d796f0620d0bb9fa1afcd51af9626ed
#
_cell.length_a   1.000
_cell.length_b   1.000
_cell.length_c   1.000
_cell.angle_alpha   90.00
_cell.angle_beta   90.00
_cell.angle_gamma   90.00
#
_symmetry.space_group_name_H-M   'P 1'
#
loop_
_entity.id
_entity.type
_entity.pdbx_description
1 polymer ?
#
loop_
_entity_poly.entity_id
_entity_poly.type
_entity_poly.pdbx_seq_one_letter_code
_entity_poly.pdbx_strand_id
1 'polypeptide(L)'
;MTSLLTLVAVMFTSGCASLGGLSQIMQPPRFEQADGQPAELRILTPSRSMPVGGAGVRIWVKVTNPNPFGFTLSTLNAALSLEGSRAANADLPLGLPLSARQESVIPLDLSFSFADLPGLAGALRRLAVGGTVGYELNGTVGVDAGRLGTPTFGPMLLTRGEMRVVK
;
A
#
# COMPACT_ATOMS: atom_id res chain seq x y z
N MET A 1 58.88 -28.22 39.00
CA MET A 1 57.93 -29.13 38.33
C MET A 1 56.57 -28.41 38.39
N THR A 2 56.25 -27.64 37.37
CA THR A 2 55.11 -26.77 37.33
C THR A 2 54.21 -27.24 36.18
N SER A 3 53.04 -27.80 36.54
CA SER A 3 52.02 -28.28 35.59
C SER A 3 51.20 -27.08 35.11
N LEU A 4 51.28 -26.83 33.81
CA LEU A 4 50.51 -25.82 33.11
C LEU A 4 49.16 -26.43 32.69
N LEU A 5 48.08 -26.03 33.37
CA LEU A 5 46.70 -26.42 33.04
C LEU A 5 46.14 -25.46 31.97
N THR A 6 46.07 -25.91 30.74
CA THR A 6 45.54 -25.16 29.63
C THR A 6 44.00 -25.30 29.64
N LEU A 7 43.30 -24.26 30.03
CA LEU A 7 41.83 -24.15 30.01
C LEU A 7 41.38 -23.75 28.60
N VAL A 8 40.83 -24.69 27.85
CA VAL A 8 40.21 -24.43 26.54
C VAL A 8 38.80 -23.92 26.78
N ALA A 9 38.62 -22.63 26.63
CA ALA A 9 37.28 -21.99 26.62
C ALA A 9 36.63 -22.17 25.23
N VAL A 10 35.69 -23.09 25.14
CA VAL A 10 34.83 -23.24 23.94
C VAL A 10 33.79 -22.17 24.00
N MET A 11 33.96 -21.10 23.20
CA MET A 11 32.93 -20.09 22.97
C MET A 11 31.87 -20.68 22.04
N PHE A 12 30.72 -21.06 22.59
CA PHE A 12 29.49 -21.28 21.83
C PHE A 12 28.96 -19.92 21.35
N THR A 13 29.32 -19.54 20.15
CA THR A 13 28.63 -18.44 19.45
C THR A 13 27.26 -18.96 19.04
N SER A 14 26.25 -18.66 19.85
CA SER A 14 24.86 -18.83 19.49
C SER A 14 24.59 -17.90 18.33
N GLY A 15 24.76 -18.38 17.10
CA GLY A 15 24.31 -17.69 15.90
C GLY A 15 22.79 -17.62 15.93
N CYS A 16 22.24 -16.46 16.32
CA CYS A 16 20.89 -16.11 15.94
C CYS A 16 20.87 -16.06 14.41
N ALA A 17 20.48 -17.18 13.78
CA ALA A 17 20.12 -17.20 12.37
C ALA A 17 18.93 -16.24 12.22
N SER A 18 19.23 -15.01 11.86
CA SER A 18 18.24 -13.99 11.59
C SER A 18 17.34 -14.50 10.47
N LEU A 19 16.04 -14.64 10.76
CA LEU A 19 14.98 -14.93 9.79
C LEU A 19 14.83 -13.81 8.73
N GLY A 20 15.78 -12.87 8.67
CA GLY A 20 15.88 -11.81 7.66
C GLY A 20 16.29 -12.28 6.26
N GLY A 21 16.71 -13.55 6.09
CA GLY A 21 17.19 -14.02 4.78
C GLY A 21 16.14 -14.21 3.71
N LEU A 22 14.86 -14.34 4.05
CA LEU A 22 13.79 -14.57 3.06
C LEU A 22 13.33 -13.28 2.36
N SER A 23 13.39 -12.15 3.04
CA SER A 23 13.09 -10.84 2.43
C SER A 23 14.15 -10.41 1.38
N GLN A 24 15.34 -10.99 1.40
CA GLN A 24 16.39 -10.72 0.39
C GLN A 24 16.18 -11.51 -0.91
N ILE A 25 15.42 -12.61 -0.87
CA ILE A 25 15.14 -13.45 -2.05
C ILE A 25 13.90 -12.98 -2.79
N MET A 26 12.94 -12.38 -2.08
CA MET A 26 11.67 -11.92 -2.64
C MET A 26 11.70 -10.42 -2.94
N GLN A 27 11.53 -10.08 -4.20
CA GLN A 27 11.35 -8.67 -4.60
C GLN A 27 9.94 -8.20 -4.22
N PRO A 28 9.80 -6.96 -3.73
CA PRO A 28 8.48 -6.38 -3.45
C PRO A 28 7.64 -6.30 -4.73
N PRO A 29 6.31 -6.44 -4.65
CA PRO A 29 5.43 -6.17 -5.78
C PRO A 29 5.59 -4.71 -6.21
N ARG A 30 5.47 -4.47 -7.51
CA ARG A 30 5.52 -3.13 -8.10
C ARG A 30 4.12 -2.62 -8.32
N PHE A 31 3.94 -1.34 -8.06
CA PHE A 31 2.65 -0.67 -8.20
C PHE A 31 2.79 0.52 -9.13
N GLU A 32 1.85 0.67 -10.04
CA GLU A 32 1.78 1.79 -10.99
C GLU A 32 0.33 2.15 -11.23
N GLN A 33 0.07 3.36 -11.70
CA GLN A 33 -1.27 3.71 -12.19
C GLN A 33 -1.59 2.85 -13.41
N ALA A 34 -2.81 2.32 -13.47
CA ALA A 34 -3.25 1.56 -14.64
C ALA A 34 -3.41 2.48 -15.85
N ASP A 35 -2.88 2.04 -16.99
CA ASP A 35 -2.95 2.79 -18.24
C ASP A 35 -4.39 2.97 -18.72
N GLY A 36 -4.74 4.19 -19.15
CA GLY A 36 -6.07 4.50 -19.68
C GLY A 36 -7.20 4.52 -18.66
N GLN A 37 -6.90 4.36 -17.36
CA GLN A 37 -7.89 4.38 -16.28
C GLN A 37 -7.56 5.50 -15.29
N PRO A 38 -8.05 6.74 -15.53
CA PRO A 38 -7.82 7.84 -14.61
C PRO A 38 -8.51 7.59 -13.27
N ALA A 39 -7.92 8.10 -12.20
CA ALA A 39 -8.56 8.06 -10.89
C ALA A 39 -9.84 8.91 -10.91
N GLU A 40 -10.89 8.38 -10.30
CA GLU A 40 -12.21 9.01 -10.22
C GLU A 40 -12.52 9.44 -8.80
N LEU A 41 -13.15 10.61 -8.67
CA LEU A 41 -13.70 11.07 -7.41
C LEU A 41 -15.20 11.29 -7.59
N ARG A 42 -16.01 10.75 -6.68
CA ARG A 42 -17.46 10.91 -6.61
C ARG A 42 -17.84 11.65 -5.35
N ILE A 43 -18.66 12.66 -5.46
CA ILE A 43 -19.20 13.37 -4.29
C ILE A 43 -20.31 12.51 -3.66
N LEU A 44 -20.20 12.27 -2.36
CA LEU A 44 -21.18 11.54 -1.58
C LEU A 44 -22.08 12.53 -0.83
N THR A 45 -23.39 12.36 -0.99
CA THR A 45 -24.40 13.18 -0.30
C THR A 45 -24.36 12.92 1.21
N PRO A 46 -24.81 13.88 2.02
CA PRO A 46 -24.95 13.69 3.47
C PRO A 46 -25.72 12.42 3.84
N SER A 47 -25.22 11.70 4.82
CA SER A 47 -25.80 10.47 5.36
C SER A 47 -25.62 10.42 6.87
N ARG A 48 -26.17 9.40 7.54
CA ARG A 48 -25.98 9.22 8.98
C ARG A 48 -24.51 9.03 9.37
N SER A 49 -23.72 8.35 8.54
CA SER A 49 -22.27 8.13 8.75
C SER A 49 -21.41 9.30 8.31
N MET A 50 -21.93 10.18 7.41
CA MET A 50 -21.23 11.34 6.87
C MET A 50 -22.18 12.55 6.88
N PRO A 51 -22.43 13.18 8.03
CA PRO A 51 -23.47 14.23 8.16
C PRO A 51 -23.27 15.44 7.26
N VAL A 52 -22.03 15.78 6.90
CA VAL A 52 -21.68 16.88 5.97
C VAL A 52 -21.37 16.37 4.56
N GLY A 53 -21.64 15.09 4.27
CA GLY A 53 -21.24 14.46 3.03
C GLY A 53 -19.77 14.04 3.03
N GLY A 54 -19.31 13.58 1.87
CA GLY A 54 -17.94 13.08 1.72
C GLY A 54 -17.58 12.90 0.27
N ALA A 55 -16.52 12.13 0.05
CA ALA A 55 -16.14 11.70 -1.29
C ALA A 55 -15.75 10.23 -1.30
N GLY A 56 -16.09 9.54 -2.39
CA GLY A 56 -15.55 8.25 -2.76
C GLY A 56 -14.49 8.43 -3.84
N VAL A 57 -13.38 7.75 -3.71
CA VAL A 57 -12.28 7.76 -4.66
C VAL A 57 -12.06 6.35 -5.16
N ARG A 58 -12.01 6.17 -6.48
CA ARG A 58 -11.61 4.92 -7.13
C ARG A 58 -10.32 5.13 -7.88
N ILE A 59 -9.33 4.32 -7.58
CA ILE A 59 -8.01 4.33 -8.22
C ILE A 59 -7.75 2.95 -8.79
N TRP A 60 -7.42 2.87 -10.08
CA TRP A 60 -6.98 1.60 -10.69
C TRP A 60 -5.47 1.51 -10.60
N VAL A 61 -5.01 0.47 -9.93
CA VAL A 61 -3.59 0.23 -9.69
C VAL A 61 -3.17 -1.03 -10.42
N LYS A 62 -2.18 -0.90 -11.28
CA LYS A 62 -1.50 -2.03 -11.91
C LYS A 62 -0.47 -2.58 -10.94
N VAL A 63 -0.60 -3.85 -10.60
CA VAL A 63 0.31 -4.57 -9.71
C VAL A 63 1.07 -5.61 -10.49
N THR A 64 2.40 -5.59 -10.40
CA THR A 64 3.28 -6.55 -11.07
C THR A 64 4.01 -7.38 -10.03
N ASN A 65 3.97 -8.71 -10.20
CA ASN A 65 4.84 -9.63 -9.47
C ASN A 65 6.20 -9.75 -10.20
N PRO A 66 7.30 -9.18 -9.68
CA PRO A 66 8.60 -9.28 -10.34
C PRO A 66 9.29 -10.64 -10.12
N ASN A 67 8.75 -11.49 -9.24
CA ASN A 67 9.39 -12.74 -8.84
C ASN A 67 9.15 -13.87 -9.85
N PRO A 68 10.05 -14.88 -9.93
CA PRO A 68 9.88 -16.06 -10.78
C PRO A 68 8.91 -17.10 -10.18
N PHE A 69 8.24 -16.79 -9.07
CA PHE A 69 7.25 -17.62 -8.40
C PHE A 69 5.99 -16.81 -8.07
N GLY A 70 4.87 -17.50 -7.88
CA GLY A 70 3.60 -16.88 -7.51
C GLY A 70 3.52 -16.57 -6.01
N PHE A 71 2.69 -15.58 -5.67
CA PHE A 71 2.31 -15.25 -4.29
C PHE A 71 0.90 -14.66 -4.26
N THR A 72 0.33 -14.51 -3.08
CA THR A 72 -0.95 -13.82 -2.88
C THR A 72 -0.69 -12.48 -2.19
N LEU A 73 -1.22 -11.39 -2.74
CA LEU A 73 -1.33 -10.12 -2.00
C LEU A 73 -2.42 -10.31 -0.96
N SER A 74 -2.05 -10.38 0.32
CA SER A 74 -2.99 -10.68 1.40
C SER A 74 -3.68 -9.43 1.92
N THR A 75 -2.92 -8.36 2.16
CA THR A 75 -3.43 -7.12 2.74
C THR A 75 -2.77 -5.91 2.09
N LEU A 76 -3.50 -4.78 2.10
CA LEU A 76 -2.99 -3.48 1.73
C LEU A 76 -3.45 -2.45 2.76
N ASN A 77 -2.51 -1.87 3.50
CA ASN A 77 -2.74 -0.71 4.35
C ASN A 77 -2.36 0.54 3.56
N ALA A 78 -3.34 1.30 3.12
CA ALA A 78 -3.14 2.44 2.23
C ALA A 78 -3.47 3.77 2.91
N ALA A 79 -2.71 4.80 2.57
CA ALA A 79 -2.93 6.19 2.96
C ALA A 79 -3.04 7.05 1.69
N LEU A 80 -4.21 7.64 1.49
CA LEU A 80 -4.47 8.59 0.40
C LEU A 80 -4.19 10.00 0.87
N SER A 81 -3.39 10.72 0.11
CA SER A 81 -3.21 12.17 0.24
C SER A 81 -3.76 12.89 -0.99
N LEU A 82 -4.39 14.04 -0.79
CA LEU A 82 -4.87 14.95 -1.82
C LEU A 82 -4.17 16.29 -1.64
N GLU A 83 -3.52 16.79 -2.69
CA GLU A 83 -2.74 18.05 -2.64
C GLU A 83 -1.76 18.09 -1.43
N GLY A 84 -1.13 16.96 -1.12
CA GLY A 84 -0.21 16.82 0.01
C GLY A 84 -0.87 16.69 1.38
N SER A 85 -2.20 16.80 1.50
CA SER A 85 -2.94 16.62 2.75
C SER A 85 -3.51 15.22 2.84
N ARG A 86 -3.32 14.53 3.97
CA ARG A 86 -3.89 13.18 4.19
C ARG A 86 -5.43 13.25 4.15
N ALA A 87 -6.03 12.42 3.32
CA ALA A 87 -7.47 12.39 3.09
C ALA A 87 -8.14 11.14 3.64
N ALA A 88 -7.53 9.98 3.48
CA ALA A 88 -8.11 8.73 3.94
C ALA A 88 -7.02 7.70 4.29
N ASN A 89 -7.40 6.75 5.14
CA ASN A 89 -6.66 5.51 5.34
C ASN A 89 -7.61 4.35 5.07
N ALA A 90 -7.07 3.25 4.57
CA ALA A 90 -7.83 2.04 4.33
C ALA A 90 -6.98 0.81 4.62
N ASP A 91 -7.62 -0.17 5.26
CA ASP A 91 -7.09 -1.51 5.45
C ASP A 91 -7.91 -2.44 4.55
N LEU A 92 -7.28 -2.92 3.49
CA LEU A 92 -7.95 -3.69 2.45
C LEU A 92 -7.45 -5.14 2.48
N PRO A 93 -8.29 -6.11 2.84
CA PRO A 93 -7.99 -7.52 2.62
C PRO A 93 -8.14 -7.80 1.11
N LEU A 94 -7.02 -8.09 0.43
CA LEU A 94 -7.03 -8.27 -1.03
C LEU A 94 -7.27 -9.72 -1.43
N GLY A 95 -6.54 -10.66 -0.85
CA GLY A 95 -6.62 -12.07 -1.23
C GLY A 95 -6.34 -12.32 -2.71
N LEU A 96 -5.52 -11.46 -3.37
CA LEU A 96 -5.29 -11.49 -4.81
C LEU A 96 -4.09 -12.39 -5.16
N PRO A 97 -4.30 -13.54 -5.82
CA PRO A 97 -3.19 -14.36 -6.29
C PRO A 97 -2.53 -13.72 -7.52
N LEU A 98 -1.21 -13.66 -7.53
CA LEU A 98 -0.39 -13.22 -8.65
C LEU A 98 0.59 -14.32 -9.02
N SER A 99 0.47 -14.88 -10.22
CA SER A 99 1.42 -15.84 -10.75
C SER A 99 2.80 -15.20 -10.97
N ALA A 100 3.81 -16.03 -11.19
CA ALA A 100 5.16 -15.56 -11.53
C ALA A 100 5.12 -14.59 -12.71
N ARG A 101 5.75 -13.43 -12.57
CA ARG A 101 5.84 -12.39 -13.62
C ARG A 101 4.49 -11.85 -14.13
N GLN A 102 3.41 -12.11 -13.40
CA GLN A 102 2.06 -11.65 -13.76
C GLN A 102 1.85 -10.18 -13.38
N GLU A 103 1.07 -9.51 -14.22
CA GLU A 103 0.46 -8.21 -13.93
C GLU A 103 -1.05 -8.35 -13.72
N SER A 104 -1.61 -7.52 -12.86
CA SER A 104 -3.05 -7.44 -12.62
C SER A 104 -3.43 -6.00 -12.34
N VAL A 105 -4.60 -5.57 -12.82
CA VAL A 105 -5.17 -4.26 -12.49
C VAL A 105 -6.26 -4.46 -11.45
N ILE A 106 -6.15 -3.74 -10.34
CA ILE A 106 -7.10 -3.79 -9.23
C ILE A 106 -7.72 -2.41 -8.99
N PRO A 107 -9.04 -2.31 -8.81
CA PRO A 107 -9.67 -1.10 -8.33
C PRO A 107 -9.48 -1.00 -6.81
N LEU A 108 -9.06 0.15 -6.35
CA LEU A 108 -9.00 0.51 -4.93
C LEU A 108 -10.08 1.56 -4.67
N ASP A 109 -11.06 1.21 -3.86
CA ASP A 109 -12.15 2.10 -3.47
C ASP A 109 -11.89 2.62 -2.05
N LEU A 110 -11.82 3.95 -1.92
CA LEU A 110 -11.59 4.66 -0.67
C LEU A 110 -12.72 5.66 -0.47
N SER A 111 -13.09 5.93 0.77
CA SER A 111 -14.06 6.98 1.08
C SER A 111 -13.64 7.77 2.31
N PHE A 112 -14.02 9.04 2.36
CA PHE A 112 -13.74 9.93 3.48
C PHE A 112 -14.84 10.97 3.65
N SER A 113 -15.02 11.43 4.88
CA SER A 113 -15.95 12.50 5.22
C SER A 113 -15.30 13.88 5.05
N PHE A 114 -16.05 14.86 4.58
CA PHE A 114 -15.58 16.24 4.53
C PHE A 114 -15.39 16.84 5.93
N ALA A 115 -16.04 16.30 6.95
CA ALA A 115 -15.81 16.69 8.34
C ALA A 115 -14.37 16.48 8.81
N ASP A 116 -13.70 15.45 8.27
CA ASP A 116 -12.38 15.05 8.72
C ASP A 116 -11.25 15.84 8.02
N LEU A 117 -11.60 16.74 7.08
CA LEU A 117 -10.66 17.33 6.15
C LEU A 117 -10.80 18.86 5.98
N PRO A 118 -10.67 19.65 7.05
CA PRO A 118 -10.80 21.11 6.94
C PRO A 118 -9.75 21.75 5.99
N GLY A 119 -8.58 21.10 5.83
CA GLY A 119 -7.52 21.56 4.91
C GLY A 119 -7.80 21.38 3.42
N LEU A 120 -8.82 20.57 3.03
CA LEU A 120 -9.12 20.26 1.63
C LEU A 120 -10.13 21.20 0.96
N ALA A 121 -10.61 22.24 1.63
CA ALA A 121 -11.60 23.16 1.06
C ALA A 121 -11.18 23.75 -0.29
N GLY A 122 -9.89 24.05 -0.47
CA GLY A 122 -9.34 24.54 -1.74
C GLY A 122 -9.37 23.48 -2.85
N ALA A 123 -9.01 22.24 -2.54
CA ALA A 123 -9.06 21.12 -3.49
C ALA A 123 -10.50 20.82 -3.91
N LEU A 124 -11.43 20.79 -2.95
CA LEU A 124 -12.85 20.57 -3.22
C LEU A 124 -13.46 21.67 -4.09
N ARG A 125 -13.06 22.94 -3.91
CA ARG A 125 -13.49 24.04 -4.78
C ARG A 125 -13.00 23.85 -6.22
N ARG A 126 -11.74 23.44 -6.43
CA ARG A 126 -11.23 23.15 -7.79
C ARG A 126 -12.01 22.02 -8.44
N LEU A 127 -12.28 20.96 -7.72
CA LEU A 127 -13.07 19.82 -8.21
C LEU A 127 -14.50 20.24 -8.57
N ALA A 128 -15.13 21.11 -7.78
CA ALA A 128 -16.50 21.59 -8.03
C ALA A 128 -16.63 22.38 -9.35
N VAL A 129 -15.57 23.04 -9.82
CA VAL A 129 -15.54 23.78 -11.09
C VAL A 129 -14.94 22.95 -12.24
N GLY A 130 -14.83 21.63 -12.09
CA GLY A 130 -14.33 20.73 -13.13
C GLY A 130 -12.82 20.67 -13.27
N GLY A 131 -12.09 21.16 -12.27
CA GLY A 131 -10.65 21.04 -12.21
C GLY A 131 -10.16 19.64 -11.81
N THR A 132 -8.85 19.44 -11.85
CA THR A 132 -8.19 18.24 -11.35
C THR A 132 -7.60 18.47 -9.95
N VAL A 133 -7.39 17.39 -9.22
CA VAL A 133 -6.72 17.38 -7.92
C VAL A 133 -5.64 16.31 -7.93
N GLY A 134 -4.43 16.69 -7.52
CA GLY A 134 -3.33 15.76 -7.39
C GLY A 134 -3.57 14.79 -6.23
N TYR A 135 -3.26 13.51 -6.43
CA TYR A 135 -3.32 12.50 -5.39
C TYR A 135 -2.03 11.72 -5.29
N GLU A 136 -1.79 11.20 -4.10
CA GLU A 136 -0.70 10.27 -3.80
C GLU A 136 -1.23 9.17 -2.88
N LEU A 137 -0.98 7.92 -3.26
CA LEU A 137 -1.34 6.75 -2.48
C LEU A 137 -0.07 6.05 -2.01
N ASN A 138 0.16 6.07 -0.72
CA ASN A 138 1.24 5.35 -0.06
C ASN A 138 0.68 4.17 0.70
N GLY A 139 1.48 3.11 0.88
CA GLY A 139 0.97 1.96 1.62
C GLY A 139 2.01 0.92 1.97
N THR A 140 1.54 -0.03 2.77
CA THR A 140 2.26 -1.22 3.20
C THR A 140 1.50 -2.44 2.72
N VAL A 141 2.19 -3.40 2.12
CA VAL A 141 1.60 -4.56 1.46
C VAL A 141 2.03 -5.83 2.16
N GLY A 142 1.07 -6.62 2.63
CA GLY A 142 1.28 -7.98 3.10
C GLY A 142 1.21 -8.97 1.94
N VAL A 143 2.14 -9.88 1.89
CA VAL A 143 2.23 -10.92 0.88
C VAL A 143 2.26 -12.29 1.54
N ASP A 144 1.50 -13.22 1.00
CA ASP A 144 1.59 -14.65 1.37
C ASP A 144 2.27 -15.40 0.21
N ALA A 145 3.49 -15.83 0.44
CA ALA A 145 4.30 -16.61 -0.49
C ALA A 145 4.36 -18.11 -0.10
N GLY A 146 3.37 -18.59 0.66
CA GLY A 146 3.26 -19.96 1.10
C GLY A 146 4.46 -20.38 1.97
N ARG A 147 5.22 -21.36 1.50
CA ARG A 147 6.40 -21.88 2.24
C ARG A 147 7.53 -20.85 2.41
N LEU A 148 7.52 -19.78 1.60
CA LEU A 148 8.49 -18.68 1.70
C LEU A 148 8.09 -17.64 2.76
N GLY A 149 6.93 -17.81 3.43
CA GLY A 149 6.46 -16.95 4.50
C GLY A 149 5.54 -15.85 4.06
N THR A 150 5.27 -14.93 5.00
CA THR A 150 4.32 -13.82 4.83
C THR A 150 5.00 -12.46 5.05
N PRO A 151 5.92 -12.06 4.17
CA PRO A 151 6.61 -10.78 4.33
C PRO A 151 5.66 -9.59 4.12
N THR A 152 6.03 -8.47 4.74
CA THR A 152 5.36 -7.18 4.57
C THR A 152 6.35 -6.20 3.95
N PHE A 153 5.91 -5.45 2.94
CA PHE A 153 6.71 -4.47 2.22
C PHE A 153 6.15 -3.07 2.39
N GLY A 154 6.99 -2.09 2.63
CA GLY A 154 6.62 -0.70 2.75
C GLY A 154 7.02 -0.08 4.10
N PRO A 155 6.61 1.16 4.38
CA PRO A 155 5.74 1.98 3.49
C PRO A 155 6.41 2.34 2.17
N MET A 156 5.65 2.34 1.08
CA MET A 156 6.11 2.69 -0.26
C MET A 156 5.05 3.50 -1.01
N LEU A 157 5.49 4.24 -2.03
CA LEU A 157 4.57 4.86 -2.97
C LEU A 157 3.94 3.76 -3.84
N LEU A 158 2.62 3.67 -3.81
CA LEU A 158 1.86 2.74 -4.64
C LEU A 158 1.51 3.39 -6.00
N THR A 159 0.97 4.61 -5.96
CA THR A 159 0.68 5.37 -7.17
C THR A 159 0.48 6.85 -6.86
N ARG A 160 0.63 7.69 -7.86
CA ARG A 160 0.31 9.12 -7.82
C ARG A 160 -0.21 9.58 -9.18
N GLY A 161 -0.98 10.64 -9.17
CA GLY A 161 -1.52 11.20 -10.41
C GLY A 161 -2.52 12.32 -10.14
N GLU A 162 -3.40 12.52 -11.09
CA GLU A 162 -4.51 13.47 -10.98
C GLU A 162 -5.84 12.74 -11.08
N MET A 163 -6.83 13.22 -10.34
CA MET A 163 -8.20 12.71 -10.39
C MET A 163 -9.18 13.80 -10.80
N ARG A 164 -10.29 13.36 -11.38
CA ARG A 164 -11.40 14.23 -11.81
C ARG A 164 -12.69 13.80 -11.11
N VAL A 165 -13.60 14.78 -10.95
CA VAL A 165 -14.95 14.47 -10.49
C VAL A 165 -15.71 13.78 -11.61
N VAL A 166 -16.27 12.63 -11.30
CA VAL A 166 -17.26 11.94 -12.13
C VAL A 166 -18.65 12.09 -11.49
N LYS A 167 -19.67 12.30 -12.33
CA LYS A 167 -21.06 12.46 -11.90
C LYS A 167 -21.76 11.12 -11.76
#